data_677a5452fd6edbe2a25525ab0df0936a
#
_entry.id   677a5452fd6edbe2a25525ab0df0936a
#
_cell.length_a   1.000
_cell.length_b   1.000
_cell.length_c   1.000
_cell.angle_alpha   90.00
_cell.angle_beta   90.00
_cell.angle_gamma   90.00
#
_symmetry.space_group_name_H-M   'P 1'
#
loop_
_entity.id
_entity.type
_entity.pdbx_description
1 polymer ?
#
loop_
_entity_poly.entity_id
_entity_poly.type
_entity_poly.pdbx_seq_one_letter_code
_entity_poly.pdbx_strand_id
1 'polypeptide(L)'
;MSGSHKFTPLALPPKVTLADFNKFIQDITNLVGDENVDIITSKDQIDDKSYMDPTYTHDPHHVMEQDYFLASAVVAPRDVSDVQAIVRLANTLSFPLWPISIGRNSGYGGAAPRVSGSLVLNMGKNMNKILEVNVEGAYCLLEPGVTFQALYDYLVANNLQDKLWIDTPDLGGGSVLGNTMERGVGYTPYGDHWMMHSGMEVVLPNGELLRTGMGALPEPPRPETAGLKPEDQPWNKTAQLFNYGFGPYVDGIFTQSNFGIVTKLGMWLMPNPGGYQSYLVTIPREEDLKQAVDIIRPLRLNMALQNVPTIRHILLDAAVMGSKKEYTTKTEPLGEEDLNEIAKRLKLGRWNFYGALYGPEPIRNALWAAIKEAFSAIPGAQFFFPEDTPENSVLRIRHKTMQGIPTYDELKWIDWLPNGAHLFFSPIAPVQGKDAMEQYAVTKKRCHEAGLDFIGTFTIGMREMHHIVCIVFNKKDTEQKKKAHWLIKTLIDDCAAKGWGEYRTHLAVMDQIMGTYNWNDGAFLKFNELLKNAIDPNGIMAPGKSGVWPRQYKKNQWKL
;
A
#
# COMPACT_ATOMS: atom_id res chain seq x y z
N MET A 1 1.08 -35.79 -30.48
CA MET A 1 2.31 -35.00 -30.67
C MET A 1 1.92 -33.54 -30.44
N SER A 2 2.06 -33.04 -29.21
CA SER A 2 1.83 -31.64 -28.90
C SER A 2 3.03 -30.85 -29.42
N GLY A 3 2.79 -30.02 -30.44
CA GLY A 3 3.83 -29.11 -30.90
C GLY A 3 4.25 -28.20 -29.75
N SER A 4 5.52 -28.26 -29.36
CA SER A 4 6.10 -27.31 -28.44
C SER A 4 6.00 -25.92 -29.07
N HIS A 5 4.98 -25.15 -28.69
CA HIS A 5 4.95 -23.73 -29.00
C HIS A 5 6.16 -23.08 -28.31
N LYS A 6 7.16 -22.74 -29.11
CA LYS A 6 8.32 -21.98 -28.63
C LYS A 6 7.87 -20.52 -28.49
N PHE A 7 7.63 -20.09 -27.26
CA PHE A 7 7.34 -18.70 -26.97
C PHE A 7 8.65 -17.93 -26.76
N THR A 8 8.72 -16.74 -27.33
CA THR A 8 9.84 -15.81 -27.09
C THR A 8 9.28 -14.64 -26.28
N PRO A 9 9.57 -14.56 -24.97
CA PRO A 9 9.11 -13.46 -24.14
C PRO A 9 9.83 -12.16 -24.50
N LEU A 10 9.24 -11.00 -24.17
CA LEU A 10 9.88 -9.67 -24.37
C LEU A 10 11.19 -9.54 -23.60
N ALA A 11 11.31 -10.18 -22.45
CA ALA A 11 12.51 -10.15 -21.63
C ALA A 11 12.75 -11.52 -20.98
N LEU A 12 14.03 -11.90 -20.89
CA LEU A 12 14.49 -13.04 -20.11
C LEU A 12 15.30 -12.54 -18.90
N PRO A 13 15.20 -13.23 -17.76
CA PRO A 13 16.04 -12.87 -16.62
C PRO A 13 17.51 -13.21 -16.89
N PRO A 14 18.45 -12.58 -16.18
CA PRO A 14 19.86 -12.86 -16.35
C PRO A 14 20.20 -14.35 -16.22
N LYS A 15 21.09 -14.84 -17.10
CA LYS A 15 21.60 -16.23 -17.14
C LYS A 15 20.57 -17.30 -17.53
N VAL A 16 19.35 -16.92 -17.86
CA VAL A 16 18.33 -17.86 -18.36
C VAL A 16 18.31 -17.82 -19.88
N THR A 17 18.51 -18.97 -20.51
CA THR A 17 18.40 -19.09 -21.98
C THR A 17 16.93 -19.26 -22.40
N LEU A 18 16.61 -19.00 -23.66
CA LEU A 18 15.28 -19.25 -24.20
C LEU A 18 14.87 -20.73 -24.08
N ALA A 19 15.83 -21.65 -24.18
CA ALA A 19 15.56 -23.09 -24.01
C ALA A 19 15.19 -23.42 -22.57
N ASP A 20 15.92 -22.85 -21.59
CA ASP A 20 15.62 -23.02 -20.16
C ASP A 20 14.26 -22.43 -19.80
N PHE A 21 13.98 -21.22 -20.35
CA PHE A 21 12.68 -20.58 -20.16
C PHE A 21 11.53 -21.43 -20.68
N ASN A 22 11.63 -21.92 -21.94
CA ASN A 22 10.55 -22.71 -22.54
C ASN A 22 10.31 -24.02 -21.76
N LYS A 23 11.38 -24.66 -21.28
CA LYS A 23 11.26 -25.84 -20.43
C LYS A 23 10.58 -25.49 -19.10
N PHE A 24 11.03 -24.43 -18.43
CA PHE A 24 10.49 -23.99 -17.16
C PHE A 24 9.00 -23.63 -17.25
N ILE A 25 8.60 -22.89 -18.29
CA ILE A 25 7.20 -22.55 -18.54
C ILE A 25 6.37 -23.79 -18.83
N GLN A 26 6.90 -24.74 -19.59
CA GLN A 26 6.19 -26.00 -19.84
C GLN A 26 5.96 -26.79 -18.54
N ASP A 27 6.98 -26.88 -17.68
CA ASP A 27 6.86 -27.56 -16.39
C ASP A 27 5.83 -26.86 -15.49
N ILE A 28 5.81 -25.53 -15.46
CA ILE A 28 4.80 -24.75 -14.73
C ILE A 28 3.40 -24.93 -15.32
N THR A 29 3.27 -24.86 -16.65
CA THR A 29 1.99 -25.07 -17.33
C THR A 29 1.38 -26.43 -17.02
N ASN A 30 2.22 -27.49 -17.01
CA ASN A 30 1.78 -28.82 -16.61
C ASN A 30 1.32 -28.89 -15.14
N LEU A 31 1.86 -28.01 -14.29
CA LEU A 31 1.51 -27.93 -12.88
C LEU A 31 0.19 -27.20 -12.65
N VAL A 32 0.03 -25.99 -13.23
CA VAL A 32 -1.07 -25.07 -12.88
C VAL A 32 -2.20 -25.01 -13.93
N GLY A 33 -1.98 -25.51 -15.16
CA GLY A 33 -2.89 -25.42 -16.31
C GLY A 33 -2.59 -24.22 -17.20
N ASP A 34 -2.89 -24.34 -18.51
CA ASP A 34 -2.64 -23.32 -19.53
C ASP A 34 -3.35 -21.98 -19.21
N GLU A 35 -4.56 -22.04 -18.65
CA GLU A 35 -5.38 -20.89 -18.30
C GLU A 35 -4.80 -20.02 -17.17
N ASN A 36 -3.76 -20.50 -16.52
CA ASN A 36 -3.07 -19.84 -15.42
C ASN A 36 -1.67 -19.36 -15.80
N VAL A 37 -1.30 -19.37 -17.08
CA VAL A 37 0.02 -18.95 -17.57
C VAL A 37 -0.15 -17.97 -18.73
N ASP A 38 0.28 -16.73 -18.54
CA ASP A 38 0.29 -15.68 -19.55
C ASP A 38 1.74 -15.29 -19.87
N ILE A 39 2.21 -15.58 -21.08
CA ILE A 39 3.56 -15.23 -21.53
C ILE A 39 3.54 -13.84 -22.17
N ILE A 40 4.46 -12.96 -21.77
CA ILE A 40 4.53 -11.59 -22.25
C ILE A 40 5.39 -11.54 -23.50
N THR A 41 4.76 -11.51 -24.65
CA THR A 41 5.41 -11.57 -25.98
C THR A 41 5.35 -10.28 -26.76
N SER A 42 4.48 -9.32 -26.38
CA SER A 42 4.32 -8.03 -27.04
C SER A 42 4.07 -6.89 -26.06
N LYS A 43 4.43 -5.66 -26.47
CA LYS A 43 4.14 -4.44 -25.67
C LYS A 43 2.65 -4.16 -25.55
N ASP A 44 1.84 -4.60 -26.50
CA ASP A 44 0.39 -4.42 -26.46
C ASP A 44 -0.27 -5.08 -25.23
N GLN A 45 0.39 -6.09 -24.65
CA GLN A 45 -0.06 -6.73 -23.41
C GLN A 45 0.15 -5.85 -22.16
N ILE A 46 1.01 -4.83 -22.24
CA ILE A 46 1.42 -3.99 -21.11
C ILE A 46 1.14 -2.50 -21.34
N ASP A 47 0.87 -2.08 -22.59
CA ASP A 47 0.66 -0.68 -22.92
C ASP A 47 -0.75 -0.18 -22.54
N ASP A 48 -0.81 1.08 -22.11
CA ASP A 48 -2.01 1.91 -21.92
C ASP A 48 -3.13 1.30 -21.03
N LYS A 49 -2.75 0.44 -20.09
CA LYS A 49 -3.69 -0.12 -19.12
C LYS A 49 -4.06 0.91 -18.06
N SER A 50 -5.35 0.94 -17.71
CA SER A 50 -5.83 1.71 -16.56
C SER A 50 -5.32 1.07 -15.26
N TYR A 51 -5.02 1.90 -14.25
CA TYR A 51 -4.66 1.38 -12.92
C TYR A 51 -5.79 0.58 -12.27
N MET A 52 -7.03 0.77 -12.72
CA MET A 52 -8.19 -0.01 -12.28
C MET A 52 -8.26 -1.38 -12.94
N ASP A 53 -7.66 -1.55 -14.12
CA ASP A 53 -7.57 -2.84 -14.76
C ASP A 53 -6.52 -3.68 -14.04
N PRO A 54 -6.82 -4.92 -13.66
CA PRO A 54 -5.83 -5.79 -13.07
C PRO A 54 -4.77 -6.09 -14.13
N THR A 55 -3.64 -5.41 -14.02
CA THR A 55 -2.46 -5.69 -14.83
C THR A 55 -1.46 -6.46 -13.98
N TYR A 56 -0.90 -7.51 -14.54
CA TYR A 56 -0.05 -8.43 -13.81
C TYR A 56 1.43 -8.29 -14.17
N THR A 57 1.78 -7.32 -15.01
CA THR A 57 3.07 -7.31 -15.70
C THR A 57 3.81 -5.99 -15.69
N HIS A 58 3.18 -4.87 -15.34
CA HIS A 58 3.79 -3.55 -15.47
C HIS A 58 3.30 -2.54 -14.41
N ASP A 59 3.94 -1.39 -14.40
CA ASP A 59 3.54 -0.22 -13.63
C ASP A 59 2.62 0.68 -14.48
N PRO A 60 1.33 0.85 -14.11
CA PRO A 60 0.40 1.71 -14.85
C PRO A 60 0.77 3.20 -14.79
N HIS A 61 1.62 3.59 -13.82
CA HIS A 61 2.08 4.97 -13.60
C HIS A 61 3.57 5.18 -13.92
N HIS A 62 4.14 4.32 -14.74
CA HIS A 62 5.57 4.26 -15.04
C HIS A 62 6.22 5.65 -15.23
N VAL A 63 7.17 5.97 -14.36
CA VAL A 63 8.00 7.20 -14.44
C VAL A 63 9.21 7.03 -15.35
N MET A 64 9.57 5.78 -15.65
CA MET A 64 10.67 5.40 -16.51
C MET A 64 10.13 4.68 -17.74
N GLU A 65 11.03 4.38 -18.70
CA GLU A 65 10.68 3.54 -19.83
C GLU A 65 10.16 2.18 -19.35
N GLN A 66 9.03 1.71 -19.88
CA GLN A 66 8.43 0.43 -19.49
C GLN A 66 9.37 -0.76 -19.69
N ASP A 67 10.29 -0.67 -20.65
CA ASP A 67 11.28 -1.72 -20.97
C ASP A 67 12.21 -2.08 -19.79
N TYR A 68 12.24 -1.27 -18.75
CA TYR A 68 13.06 -1.52 -17.56
C TYR A 68 12.51 -2.59 -16.63
N PHE A 69 11.19 -2.72 -16.55
CA PHE A 69 10.51 -3.53 -15.52
C PHE A 69 9.58 -4.57 -16.15
N LEU A 70 10.09 -5.30 -17.15
CA LEU A 70 9.31 -6.29 -17.86
C LEU A 70 9.31 -7.65 -17.16
N ALA A 71 8.14 -8.26 -17.06
CA ALA A 71 8.02 -9.68 -16.75
C ALA A 71 8.23 -10.53 -18.01
N SER A 72 8.71 -11.78 -17.83
CA SER A 72 8.72 -12.76 -18.93
C SER A 72 7.36 -13.44 -19.08
N ALA A 73 6.71 -13.73 -17.95
CA ALA A 73 5.38 -14.32 -17.90
C ALA A 73 4.71 -14.00 -16.56
N VAL A 74 3.39 -14.20 -16.52
CA VAL A 74 2.56 -14.19 -15.31
C VAL A 74 2.00 -15.57 -15.08
N VAL A 75 2.10 -16.05 -13.85
CA VAL A 75 1.53 -17.35 -13.43
C VAL A 75 0.60 -17.13 -12.25
N ALA A 76 -0.56 -17.76 -12.30
CA ALA A 76 -1.54 -17.73 -11.23
C ALA A 76 -1.62 -19.10 -10.54
N PRO A 77 -0.95 -19.32 -9.41
CA PRO A 77 -1.10 -20.54 -8.64
C PRO A 77 -2.54 -20.69 -8.13
N ARG A 78 -3.02 -21.93 -8.04
CA ARG A 78 -4.40 -22.23 -7.62
C ARG A 78 -4.51 -22.38 -6.10
N ASP A 79 -3.42 -22.80 -5.47
CA ASP A 79 -3.35 -23.07 -4.04
C ASP A 79 -1.90 -23.01 -3.52
N VAL A 80 -1.71 -23.28 -2.24
CA VAL A 80 -0.41 -23.26 -1.57
C VAL A 80 0.54 -24.34 -2.12
N SER A 81 0.02 -25.52 -2.47
CA SER A 81 0.82 -26.60 -3.08
C SER A 81 1.45 -26.16 -4.40
N ASP A 82 0.69 -25.45 -5.24
CA ASP A 82 1.20 -24.87 -6.49
C ASP A 82 2.32 -23.85 -6.22
N VAL A 83 2.12 -22.96 -5.24
CA VAL A 83 3.16 -21.97 -4.85
C VAL A 83 4.44 -22.67 -4.42
N GLN A 84 4.35 -23.68 -3.55
CA GLN A 84 5.51 -24.45 -3.11
C GLN A 84 6.23 -25.15 -4.28
N ALA A 85 5.47 -25.74 -5.22
CA ALA A 85 6.02 -26.43 -6.38
C ALA A 85 6.71 -25.44 -7.35
N ILE A 86 6.10 -24.27 -7.62
CA ILE A 86 6.70 -23.22 -8.45
C ILE A 86 8.00 -22.71 -7.83
N VAL A 87 8.03 -22.47 -6.52
CA VAL A 87 9.25 -22.04 -5.80
C VAL A 87 10.35 -23.10 -5.92
N ARG A 88 10.04 -24.40 -5.79
CA ARG A 88 11.01 -25.48 -5.96
C ARG A 88 11.53 -25.54 -7.40
N LEU A 89 10.65 -25.41 -8.40
CA LEU A 89 11.06 -25.36 -9.82
C LEU A 89 11.97 -24.16 -10.10
N ALA A 90 11.62 -22.98 -9.59
CA ALA A 90 12.43 -21.77 -9.74
C ALA A 90 13.85 -21.94 -9.17
N ASN A 91 14.01 -22.67 -8.07
CA ASN A 91 15.30 -22.98 -7.49
C ASN A 91 16.20 -23.81 -8.43
N THR A 92 15.64 -24.67 -9.28
CA THR A 92 16.45 -25.52 -10.18
C THR A 92 17.20 -24.71 -11.22
N LEU A 93 16.67 -23.54 -11.60
CA LEU A 93 17.25 -22.65 -12.62
C LEU A 93 17.72 -21.30 -12.04
N SER A 94 17.59 -21.09 -10.73
CA SER A 94 17.73 -19.76 -10.10
C SER A 94 16.87 -18.71 -10.80
N PHE A 95 15.64 -19.06 -11.17
CA PHE A 95 14.72 -18.21 -11.90
C PHE A 95 14.07 -17.19 -10.94
N PRO A 96 14.17 -15.87 -11.17
CA PRO A 96 13.62 -14.88 -10.26
C PRO A 96 12.08 -14.83 -10.31
N LEU A 97 11.46 -14.87 -9.15
CA LEU A 97 10.03 -14.76 -8.94
C LEU A 97 9.68 -13.37 -8.40
N TRP A 98 8.51 -12.85 -8.79
CA TRP A 98 7.98 -11.60 -8.28
C TRP A 98 6.51 -11.81 -7.83
N PRO A 99 6.29 -12.16 -6.56
CA PRO A 99 4.93 -12.39 -6.07
C PRO A 99 4.17 -11.08 -5.89
N ILE A 100 2.91 -11.09 -6.33
CA ILE A 100 1.93 -10.03 -6.14
C ILE A 100 0.64 -10.62 -5.57
N SER A 101 -0.11 -9.84 -4.81
CA SER A 101 -1.48 -10.22 -4.42
C SER A 101 -2.42 -10.11 -5.63
N ILE A 102 -2.69 -8.89 -6.09
CA ILE A 102 -3.54 -8.62 -7.27
C ILE A 102 -2.93 -7.58 -8.23
N GLY A 103 -1.70 -7.11 -7.98
CA GLY A 103 -0.97 -6.19 -8.86
C GLY A 103 -1.40 -4.72 -8.82
N ARG A 104 -2.33 -4.34 -7.97
CA ARG A 104 -2.83 -2.95 -7.84
C ARG A 104 -2.00 -2.12 -6.86
N ASN A 105 -0.67 -2.09 -7.03
CA ASN A 105 0.23 -1.29 -6.21
C ASN A 105 0.42 0.10 -6.83
N SER A 106 -0.67 0.86 -6.89
CA SER A 106 -0.79 2.13 -7.61
C SER A 106 0.16 3.19 -7.05
N GLY A 107 0.95 3.84 -7.91
CA GLY A 107 1.95 4.83 -7.53
C GLY A 107 3.24 4.27 -6.93
N TYR A 108 3.37 2.95 -6.82
CA TYR A 108 4.53 2.25 -6.26
C TYR A 108 5.15 1.21 -7.21
N GLY A 109 4.69 1.14 -8.44
CA GLY A 109 5.24 0.26 -9.47
C GLY A 109 4.32 -0.87 -9.95
N GLY A 110 3.06 -0.90 -9.51
CA GLY A 110 2.06 -1.89 -9.96
C GLY A 110 2.49 -3.32 -9.70
N ALA A 111 2.43 -4.14 -10.74
CA ALA A 111 2.83 -5.55 -10.75
C ALA A 111 4.26 -5.77 -11.27
N ALA A 112 4.96 -4.72 -11.68
CA ALA A 112 6.24 -4.83 -12.36
C ALA A 112 7.35 -5.36 -11.46
N PRO A 113 8.21 -6.29 -11.96
CA PRO A 113 9.33 -6.81 -11.20
C PRO A 113 10.55 -5.90 -11.30
N ARG A 114 11.41 -5.89 -10.27
CA ARG A 114 12.68 -5.14 -10.31
C ARG A 114 13.75 -5.75 -11.22
N VAL A 115 13.72 -7.06 -11.40
CA VAL A 115 14.62 -7.75 -12.34
C VAL A 115 13.82 -8.09 -13.58
N SER A 116 14.20 -7.46 -14.71
CA SER A 116 13.55 -7.71 -16.00
C SER A 116 13.59 -9.19 -16.36
N GLY A 117 12.48 -9.72 -16.86
CA GLY A 117 12.32 -11.13 -17.19
C GLY A 117 11.90 -12.02 -16.01
N SER A 118 11.73 -11.49 -14.81
CA SER A 118 11.19 -12.27 -13.68
C SER A 118 9.80 -12.87 -14.01
N LEU A 119 9.49 -14.00 -13.38
CA LEU A 119 8.16 -14.57 -13.39
C LEU A 119 7.30 -13.84 -12.35
N VAL A 120 6.24 -13.19 -12.76
CA VAL A 120 5.25 -12.61 -11.83
C VAL A 120 4.31 -13.72 -11.35
N LEU A 121 4.16 -13.85 -10.03
CA LEU A 121 3.18 -14.76 -9.43
C LEU A 121 1.95 -13.95 -9.00
N ASN A 122 0.86 -14.05 -9.76
CA ASN A 122 -0.42 -13.44 -9.40
C ASN A 122 -1.18 -14.38 -8.46
N MET A 123 -0.92 -14.22 -7.18
CA MET A 123 -1.53 -15.06 -6.14
C MET A 123 -3.05 -14.90 -6.10
N GLY A 124 -3.54 -13.68 -6.29
CA GLY A 124 -4.94 -13.35 -6.03
C GLY A 124 -5.91 -13.71 -7.15
N LYS A 125 -5.45 -14.17 -8.31
CA LYS A 125 -6.36 -14.64 -9.38
C LYS A 125 -7.21 -15.82 -8.91
N ASN A 126 -6.59 -16.79 -8.24
CA ASN A 126 -7.24 -18.02 -7.78
C ASN A 126 -7.34 -18.13 -6.24
N MET A 127 -6.37 -17.58 -5.51
CA MET A 127 -6.34 -17.59 -4.05
C MET A 127 -7.01 -16.31 -3.52
N ASN A 128 -8.34 -16.30 -3.50
CA ASN A 128 -9.16 -15.11 -3.19
C ASN A 128 -10.30 -15.40 -2.22
N LYS A 129 -10.15 -16.40 -1.37
CA LYS A 129 -11.18 -16.83 -0.42
C LYS A 129 -11.05 -16.11 0.92
N ILE A 130 -12.18 -15.73 1.50
CA ILE A 130 -12.32 -15.41 2.92
C ILE A 130 -12.48 -16.75 3.63
N LEU A 131 -11.43 -17.18 4.34
CA LEU A 131 -11.36 -18.53 4.91
C LEU A 131 -12.12 -18.62 6.24
N GLU A 132 -12.10 -17.56 7.04
CA GLU A 132 -12.80 -17.48 8.31
C GLU A 132 -13.18 -16.02 8.62
N VAL A 133 -14.34 -15.82 9.23
CA VAL A 133 -14.71 -14.59 9.95
C VAL A 133 -15.24 -15.00 11.32
N ASN A 134 -14.52 -14.62 12.37
CA ASN A 134 -14.86 -14.91 13.75
C ASN A 134 -15.42 -13.67 14.44
N VAL A 135 -16.70 -13.70 14.74
CA VAL A 135 -17.40 -12.56 15.34
C VAL A 135 -17.00 -12.34 16.79
N GLU A 136 -16.80 -13.41 17.56
CA GLU A 136 -16.47 -13.33 18.98
C GLU A 136 -15.06 -12.80 19.22
N GLY A 137 -14.09 -13.27 18.40
CA GLY A 137 -12.70 -12.82 18.42
C GLY A 137 -12.45 -11.56 17.58
N ALA A 138 -13.44 -11.09 16.82
CA ALA A 138 -13.36 -9.94 15.92
C ALA A 138 -12.14 -10.03 14.96
N TYR A 139 -12.00 -11.13 14.25
CA TYR A 139 -10.95 -11.33 13.26
C TYR A 139 -11.43 -12.06 12.00
N CYS A 140 -10.66 -12.00 10.96
CA CYS A 140 -10.81 -12.83 9.77
C CYS A 140 -9.48 -13.45 9.33
N LEU A 141 -9.55 -14.54 8.53
CA LEU A 141 -8.41 -15.18 7.87
C LEU A 141 -8.64 -15.14 6.37
N LEU A 142 -7.66 -14.63 5.62
CA LEU A 142 -7.81 -14.25 4.23
C LEU A 142 -6.70 -14.81 3.34
N GLU A 143 -7.05 -15.10 2.09
CA GLU A 143 -6.11 -15.35 0.99
C GLU A 143 -5.69 -14.04 0.30
N PRO A 144 -4.58 -14.02 -0.49
CA PRO A 144 -4.01 -12.81 -1.09
C PRO A 144 -4.94 -12.00 -2.01
N GLY A 145 -5.89 -12.65 -2.67
CA GLY A 145 -6.81 -12.04 -3.62
C GLY A 145 -8.01 -11.31 -3.01
N VAL A 146 -8.23 -11.46 -1.69
CA VAL A 146 -9.35 -10.79 -1.03
C VAL A 146 -9.12 -9.28 -1.00
N THR A 147 -10.03 -8.53 -1.63
CA THR A 147 -10.02 -7.06 -1.61
C THR A 147 -10.80 -6.52 -0.40
N PHE A 148 -10.54 -5.25 -0.03
CA PHE A 148 -11.36 -4.57 0.99
C PHE A 148 -12.84 -4.57 0.59
N GLN A 149 -13.14 -4.33 -0.70
CA GLN A 149 -14.52 -4.40 -1.19
C GLN A 149 -15.13 -5.79 -1.00
N ALA A 150 -14.40 -6.85 -1.38
CA ALA A 150 -14.90 -8.23 -1.24
C ALA A 150 -15.15 -8.61 0.23
N LEU A 151 -14.28 -8.16 1.15
CA LEU A 151 -14.46 -8.40 2.59
C LEU A 151 -15.67 -7.63 3.14
N TYR A 152 -15.84 -6.36 2.72
CA TYR A 152 -17.02 -5.57 3.09
C TYR A 152 -18.31 -6.23 2.59
N ASP A 153 -18.35 -6.60 1.30
CA ASP A 153 -19.52 -7.23 0.68
C ASP A 153 -19.87 -8.56 1.36
N TYR A 154 -18.85 -9.33 1.78
CA TYR A 154 -19.03 -10.54 2.55
C TYR A 154 -19.73 -10.27 3.91
N LEU A 155 -19.29 -9.23 4.64
CA LEU A 155 -19.93 -8.87 5.92
C LEU A 155 -21.39 -8.46 5.70
N VAL A 156 -21.67 -7.69 4.64
CA VAL A 156 -23.05 -7.29 4.28
C VAL A 156 -23.91 -8.51 3.92
N ALA A 157 -23.40 -9.38 3.03
CA ALA A 157 -24.13 -10.56 2.57
C ALA A 157 -24.46 -11.57 3.70
N ASN A 158 -23.65 -11.58 4.75
CA ASN A 158 -23.83 -12.45 5.91
C ASN A 158 -24.48 -11.73 7.13
N ASN A 159 -24.98 -10.49 6.96
CA ASN A 159 -25.57 -9.68 8.02
C ASN A 159 -24.64 -9.48 9.24
N LEU A 160 -23.36 -9.26 8.99
CA LEU A 160 -22.33 -9.08 10.02
C LEU A 160 -21.90 -7.63 10.20
N GLN A 161 -22.28 -6.69 9.31
CA GLN A 161 -21.91 -5.28 9.37
C GLN A 161 -22.40 -4.56 10.64
N ASP A 162 -23.45 -5.09 11.29
CA ASP A 162 -23.93 -4.58 12.58
C ASP A 162 -23.08 -5.07 13.77
N LYS A 163 -22.16 -5.99 13.53
CA LYS A 163 -21.27 -6.57 14.55
C LYS A 163 -19.81 -6.19 14.33
N LEU A 164 -19.36 -6.20 13.08
CA LEU A 164 -17.97 -6.01 12.71
C LEU A 164 -17.85 -4.99 11.59
N TRP A 165 -16.83 -4.16 11.68
CA TRP A 165 -16.41 -3.25 10.63
C TRP A 165 -15.01 -3.64 10.15
N ILE A 166 -14.76 -3.47 8.86
CA ILE A 166 -13.40 -3.50 8.33
C ILE A 166 -12.76 -2.13 8.47
N ASP A 167 -11.44 -2.07 8.39
CA ASP A 167 -10.76 -0.84 8.00
C ASP A 167 -10.53 -0.84 6.48
N THR A 168 -10.41 0.33 5.85
CA THR A 168 -10.19 0.47 4.42
C THR A 168 -9.30 1.67 4.10
N PRO A 169 -8.36 1.54 3.14
CA PRO A 169 -7.64 2.68 2.57
C PRO A 169 -8.51 3.44 1.57
N ASP A 170 -7.95 4.47 0.95
CA ASP A 170 -8.62 5.25 -0.11
C ASP A 170 -8.92 4.40 -1.37
N LEU A 171 -8.24 3.27 -1.55
CA LEU A 171 -8.43 2.33 -2.65
C LEU A 171 -9.10 1.05 -2.16
N GLY A 172 -10.43 1.03 -2.13
CA GLY A 172 -11.22 -0.13 -1.69
C GLY A 172 -11.04 -1.41 -2.52
N GLY A 173 -10.58 -1.31 -3.77
CA GLY A 173 -10.24 -2.44 -4.63
C GLY A 173 -8.86 -3.04 -4.40
N GLY A 174 -8.08 -2.55 -3.45
CA GLY A 174 -6.79 -3.12 -3.06
C GLY A 174 -6.95 -4.44 -2.31
N SER A 175 -5.90 -5.28 -2.33
CA SER A 175 -5.84 -6.50 -1.53
C SER A 175 -5.62 -6.16 -0.06
N VAL A 176 -6.40 -6.76 0.85
CA VAL A 176 -6.23 -6.61 2.29
C VAL A 176 -4.84 -7.09 2.71
N LEU A 177 -4.47 -8.32 2.33
CA LEU A 177 -3.15 -8.89 2.61
C LEU A 177 -2.04 -8.05 1.99
N GLY A 178 -2.14 -7.71 0.70
CA GLY A 178 -1.10 -6.94 0.00
C GLY A 178 -0.88 -5.56 0.61
N ASN A 179 -1.94 -4.85 0.98
CA ASN A 179 -1.85 -3.55 1.64
C ASN A 179 -1.19 -3.67 3.03
N THR A 180 -1.60 -4.66 3.82
CA THR A 180 -1.04 -4.92 5.15
C THR A 180 0.45 -5.24 5.09
N MET A 181 0.87 -6.10 4.13
CA MET A 181 2.28 -6.46 3.94
C MET A 181 3.13 -5.27 3.45
N GLU A 182 2.53 -4.27 2.83
CA GLU A 182 3.19 -3.01 2.44
C GLU A 182 3.02 -1.90 3.49
N ARG A 183 2.56 -2.22 4.71
CA ARG A 183 2.33 -1.29 5.83
C ARG A 183 1.40 -0.14 5.43
N GLY A 184 0.34 -0.47 4.68
CA GLY A 184 -0.69 0.49 4.31
C GLY A 184 -1.51 0.93 5.52
N VAL A 185 -2.20 2.05 5.35
CA VAL A 185 -3.05 2.63 6.39
C VAL A 185 -4.48 2.78 5.91
N GLY A 186 -5.39 2.73 6.85
CA GLY A 186 -6.78 3.11 6.69
C GLY A 186 -7.18 4.18 7.72
N TYR A 187 -8.47 4.39 7.94
CA TYR A 187 -8.94 5.61 8.58
C TYR A 187 -9.90 5.41 9.76
N THR A 188 -10.17 4.17 10.15
CA THR A 188 -10.86 3.86 11.40
C THR A 188 -9.87 3.84 12.58
N PRO A 189 -10.29 3.57 13.83
CA PRO A 189 -9.37 3.28 14.93
C PRO A 189 -8.42 2.09 14.68
N TYR A 190 -8.74 1.22 13.73
CA TYR A 190 -7.93 0.06 13.30
C TYR A 190 -7.07 0.34 12.08
N GLY A 191 -6.82 1.62 11.77
CA GLY A 191 -6.17 2.08 10.53
C GLY A 191 -4.69 1.76 10.36
N ASP A 192 -3.97 1.31 11.38
CA ASP A 192 -2.64 0.74 11.20
C ASP A 192 -2.78 -0.75 10.85
N HIS A 193 -2.85 -1.04 9.55
CA HIS A 193 -3.12 -2.40 9.07
C HIS A 193 -2.07 -3.41 9.51
N TRP A 194 -0.78 -2.99 9.60
CA TRP A 194 0.26 -3.88 10.08
C TRP A 194 0.07 -4.22 11.56
N MET A 195 -0.32 -3.27 12.39
CA MET A 195 -0.59 -3.53 13.81
C MET A 195 -1.86 -4.36 14.03
N MET A 196 -2.75 -4.40 13.03
CA MET A 196 -4.00 -5.17 13.08
C MET A 196 -3.88 -6.54 12.41
N HIS A 197 -2.72 -6.91 11.84
CA HIS A 197 -2.54 -8.28 11.34
C HIS A 197 -2.49 -9.27 12.50
N SER A 198 -2.85 -10.51 12.20
CA SER A 198 -2.67 -11.66 13.09
C SER A 198 -1.89 -12.79 12.41
N GLY A 199 -2.04 -14.04 12.81
CA GLY A 199 -1.21 -15.13 12.29
C GLY A 199 -1.11 -15.18 10.77
N MET A 200 0.08 -15.49 10.25
CA MET A 200 0.31 -15.63 8.82
C MET A 200 0.89 -17.00 8.44
N GLU A 201 0.64 -17.38 7.20
CA GLU A 201 1.22 -18.56 6.56
C GLU A 201 2.11 -18.11 5.39
N VAL A 202 3.32 -18.67 5.30
CA VAL A 202 4.37 -18.21 4.39
C VAL A 202 5.02 -19.39 3.71
N VAL A 203 5.14 -19.34 2.38
CA VAL A 203 6.03 -20.24 1.63
C VAL A 203 7.43 -19.62 1.59
N LEU A 204 8.40 -20.32 2.16
CA LEU A 204 9.80 -19.90 2.22
C LEU A 204 10.51 -20.12 0.86
N PRO A 205 11.67 -19.48 0.61
CA PRO A 205 12.41 -19.63 -0.65
C PRO A 205 12.85 -21.05 -0.98
N ASN A 206 12.92 -21.96 0.00
CA ASN A 206 13.18 -23.40 -0.21
C ASN A 206 11.92 -24.22 -0.52
N GLY A 207 10.72 -23.58 -0.52
CA GLY A 207 9.42 -24.22 -0.75
C GLY A 207 8.81 -24.87 0.49
N GLU A 208 9.38 -24.66 1.69
CA GLU A 208 8.75 -25.07 2.95
C GLU A 208 7.62 -24.13 3.34
N LEU A 209 6.62 -24.66 4.04
CA LEU A 209 5.48 -23.89 4.55
C LEU A 209 5.69 -23.59 6.03
N LEU A 210 5.60 -22.31 6.38
CA LEU A 210 5.75 -21.80 7.73
C LEU A 210 4.44 -21.15 8.17
N ARG A 211 4.00 -21.38 9.41
CA ARG A 211 3.03 -20.54 10.12
C ARG A 211 3.75 -19.81 11.25
N THR A 212 3.45 -18.52 11.40
CA THR A 212 4.12 -17.65 12.39
C THR A 212 3.37 -17.60 13.72
N GLY A 213 4.02 -17.09 14.74
CA GLY A 213 3.43 -16.86 16.05
C GLY A 213 2.79 -18.09 16.67
N MET A 214 1.59 -17.94 17.21
CA MET A 214 0.82 -19.06 17.75
C MET A 214 0.36 -20.05 16.67
N GLY A 215 0.34 -19.63 15.40
CA GLY A 215 0.02 -20.51 14.28
C GLY A 215 1.01 -21.68 14.08
N ALA A 216 2.23 -21.55 14.61
CA ALA A 216 3.23 -22.60 14.61
C ALA A 216 2.92 -23.74 15.61
N LEU A 217 2.05 -23.49 16.60
CA LEU A 217 1.56 -24.54 17.48
C LEU A 217 0.46 -25.33 16.76
N PRO A 218 0.60 -26.65 16.60
CA PRO A 218 -0.41 -27.44 15.91
C PRO A 218 -1.72 -27.47 16.70
N GLU A 219 -2.84 -27.54 15.98
CA GLU A 219 -4.12 -27.89 16.59
C GLU A 219 -4.03 -29.32 17.17
N PRO A 220 -4.65 -29.59 18.33
CA PRO A 220 -4.67 -30.94 18.89
C PRO A 220 -5.18 -31.97 17.86
N PRO A 221 -4.50 -33.13 17.71
CA PRO A 221 -4.88 -34.13 16.73
C PRO A 221 -6.33 -34.63 16.93
N ARG A 222 -7.05 -34.72 15.82
CA ARG A 222 -8.40 -35.31 15.75
C ARG A 222 -8.47 -36.28 14.59
N PRO A 223 -9.36 -37.29 14.63
CA PRO A 223 -9.48 -38.27 13.54
C PRO A 223 -9.70 -37.60 12.16
N GLU A 224 -10.50 -36.53 12.09
CA GLU A 224 -10.83 -35.81 10.87
C GLU A 224 -9.68 -34.98 10.30
N THR A 225 -8.65 -34.69 11.09
CA THR A 225 -7.45 -33.94 10.65
C THR A 225 -6.26 -34.83 10.35
N ALA A 226 -6.40 -36.14 10.60
CA ALA A 226 -5.34 -37.13 10.34
C ALA A 226 -5.05 -37.23 8.84
N GLY A 227 -3.79 -37.04 8.44
CA GLY A 227 -3.36 -37.15 7.05
C GLY A 227 -3.65 -35.95 6.16
N LEU A 228 -4.19 -34.87 6.70
CA LEU A 228 -4.29 -33.59 5.96
C LEU A 228 -2.89 -33.06 5.64
N LYS A 229 -2.75 -32.45 4.46
CA LYS A 229 -1.54 -31.71 4.11
C LYS A 229 -1.35 -30.51 5.06
N PRO A 230 -0.12 -30.01 5.26
CA PRO A 230 0.15 -28.89 6.16
C PRO A 230 -0.72 -27.64 5.89
N GLU A 231 -0.95 -27.30 4.62
CA GLU A 231 -1.78 -26.15 4.19
C GLU A 231 -3.27 -26.32 4.51
N ASP A 232 -3.76 -27.55 4.66
CA ASP A 232 -5.16 -27.90 4.94
C ASP A 232 -5.40 -28.15 6.44
N GLN A 233 -4.34 -28.22 7.24
CA GLN A 233 -4.48 -28.40 8.68
C GLN A 233 -5.12 -27.19 9.33
N PRO A 234 -6.10 -27.38 10.24
CA PRO A 234 -6.73 -26.27 10.93
C PRO A 234 -5.71 -25.47 11.75
N TRP A 235 -6.01 -24.21 11.95
CA TRP A 235 -5.27 -23.35 12.86
C TRP A 235 -5.71 -23.62 14.29
N ASN A 236 -4.76 -23.56 15.24
CA ASN A 236 -5.16 -23.66 16.64
C ASN A 236 -5.97 -22.40 17.07
N LYS A 237 -6.75 -22.55 18.11
CA LYS A 237 -7.70 -21.52 18.59
C LYS A 237 -7.10 -20.18 19.01
N THR A 238 -5.79 -20.10 19.17
CA THR A 238 -5.10 -18.87 19.59
C THR A 238 -4.30 -18.20 18.46
N ALA A 239 -4.21 -18.84 17.30
CA ALA A 239 -3.38 -18.41 16.19
C ALA A 239 -3.71 -16.98 15.70
N GLN A 240 -4.99 -16.61 15.72
CA GLN A 240 -5.44 -15.28 15.26
C GLN A 240 -5.63 -14.28 16.42
N LEU A 241 -5.32 -14.66 17.66
CA LEU A 241 -5.54 -13.82 18.83
C LEU A 241 -4.25 -13.30 19.46
N PHE A 242 -3.12 -13.96 19.24
CA PHE A 242 -1.84 -13.60 19.82
C PHE A 242 -0.69 -13.83 18.81
N ASN A 243 -0.12 -12.75 18.31
CA ASN A 243 0.83 -12.80 17.19
C ASN A 243 2.23 -13.30 17.56
N TYR A 244 2.65 -13.14 18.82
CA TYR A 244 4.07 -13.31 19.16
C TYR A 244 4.49 -14.77 19.27
N GLY A 245 3.63 -15.68 19.73
CA GLY A 245 3.98 -17.05 19.98
C GLY A 245 5.07 -17.19 21.04
N PHE A 246 6.03 -18.10 20.80
CA PHE A 246 7.21 -18.31 21.64
C PHE A 246 8.49 -18.10 20.81
N GLY A 247 9.49 -17.48 21.39
CA GLY A 247 10.75 -17.18 20.72
C GLY A 247 10.72 -15.85 19.93
N PRO A 248 11.59 -15.70 18.93
CA PRO A 248 11.67 -14.48 18.13
C PRO A 248 10.37 -14.20 17.36
N TYR A 249 9.94 -12.94 17.37
CA TYR A 249 8.83 -12.47 16.56
C TYR A 249 9.31 -12.26 15.11
N VAL A 250 8.88 -13.15 14.21
CA VAL A 250 9.41 -13.19 12.84
C VAL A 250 8.48 -12.57 11.79
N ASP A 251 7.24 -12.23 12.10
CA ASP A 251 6.29 -11.65 11.13
C ASP A 251 6.87 -10.40 10.47
N GLY A 252 7.58 -9.58 11.24
CA GLY A 252 8.22 -8.36 10.76
C GLY A 252 9.22 -8.55 9.62
N ILE A 253 9.82 -9.73 9.47
CA ILE A 253 10.76 -9.98 8.37
C ILE A 253 10.06 -10.21 7.02
N PHE A 254 8.77 -10.53 7.03
CA PHE A 254 8.00 -10.79 5.81
C PHE A 254 7.29 -9.57 5.25
N THR A 255 7.18 -8.46 6.00
CA THR A 255 6.58 -7.21 5.52
C THR A 255 7.60 -6.39 4.73
N GLN A 256 7.19 -5.80 3.59
CA GLN A 256 8.02 -5.03 2.65
C GLN A 256 9.34 -5.75 2.28
N SER A 257 9.31 -7.06 2.17
CA SER A 257 10.50 -7.87 2.06
C SER A 257 10.47 -8.83 0.86
N ASN A 258 11.55 -9.60 0.73
CA ASN A 258 11.72 -10.65 -0.26
C ASN A 258 12.20 -11.97 0.39
N PHE A 259 11.68 -12.25 1.58
CA PHE A 259 12.08 -13.41 2.38
C PHE A 259 11.10 -14.58 2.32
N GLY A 260 9.92 -14.39 1.73
CA GLY A 260 8.92 -15.43 1.55
C GLY A 260 7.67 -14.92 0.83
N ILE A 261 6.74 -15.80 0.55
CA ILE A 261 5.43 -15.52 -0.07
C ILE A 261 4.34 -15.79 0.96
N VAL A 262 3.66 -14.73 1.40
CA VAL A 262 2.53 -14.86 2.33
C VAL A 262 1.31 -15.40 1.59
N THR A 263 0.82 -16.55 2.01
CA THR A 263 -0.31 -17.27 1.39
C THR A 263 -1.62 -17.12 2.14
N LYS A 264 -1.55 -16.87 3.45
CA LYS A 264 -2.72 -16.57 4.29
C LYS A 264 -2.34 -15.52 5.33
N LEU A 265 -3.27 -14.64 5.65
CA LEU A 265 -3.09 -13.60 6.66
C LEU A 265 -4.37 -13.42 7.47
N GLY A 266 -4.24 -13.41 8.78
CA GLY A 266 -5.30 -12.96 9.66
C GLY A 266 -5.32 -11.45 9.81
N MET A 267 -6.51 -10.89 9.99
CA MET A 267 -6.73 -9.47 10.27
C MET A 267 -7.73 -9.31 11.41
N TRP A 268 -7.40 -8.46 12.37
CA TRP A 268 -8.37 -8.04 13.37
C TRP A 268 -9.35 -7.05 12.77
N LEU A 269 -10.63 -7.32 13.02
CA LEU A 269 -11.74 -6.47 12.59
C LEU A 269 -12.17 -5.58 13.75
N MET A 270 -12.67 -4.39 13.44
CA MET A 270 -13.18 -3.50 14.46
C MET A 270 -14.60 -3.94 14.88
N PRO A 271 -14.88 -4.22 16.15
CA PRO A 271 -16.25 -4.39 16.61
C PRO A 271 -17.06 -3.12 16.33
N ASN A 272 -18.34 -3.28 15.94
CA ASN A 272 -19.22 -2.12 15.73
C ASN A 272 -19.22 -1.24 16.99
N PRO A 273 -18.85 0.05 16.88
CA PRO A 273 -18.65 0.92 18.05
C PRO A 273 -19.94 1.36 18.75
N GLY A 274 -21.11 1.00 18.22
CA GLY A 274 -22.41 1.43 18.78
C GLY A 274 -22.79 2.89 18.51
N GLY A 275 -22.09 3.53 17.56
CA GLY A 275 -22.35 4.88 17.10
C GLY A 275 -21.16 5.49 16.38
N TYR A 276 -21.42 6.42 15.46
CA TYR A 276 -20.41 7.01 14.57
C TYR A 276 -20.82 8.41 14.13
N GLN A 277 -19.85 9.33 14.04
CA GLN A 277 -20.02 10.67 13.49
C GLN A 277 -18.69 11.17 12.94
N SER A 278 -18.61 11.39 11.63
CA SER A 278 -17.45 12.10 11.03
C SER A 278 -17.63 13.61 11.10
N TYR A 279 -16.52 14.33 11.01
CA TYR A 279 -16.52 15.80 11.01
C TYR A 279 -15.36 16.34 10.20
N LEU A 280 -15.49 17.62 9.81
CA LEU A 280 -14.48 18.43 9.15
C LEU A 280 -14.21 19.67 9.99
N VAL A 281 -12.93 20.01 10.15
CA VAL A 281 -12.48 21.32 10.63
C VAL A 281 -11.73 22.01 9.50
N THR A 282 -12.23 23.15 9.01
CA THR A 282 -11.53 23.95 8.02
C THR A 282 -10.61 24.97 8.68
N ILE A 283 -9.38 25.07 8.18
CA ILE A 283 -8.31 25.90 8.70
C ILE A 283 -7.92 26.90 7.60
N PRO A 284 -8.24 28.21 7.79
CA PRO A 284 -8.29 29.12 6.66
C PRO A 284 -6.91 29.52 6.10
N ARG A 285 -5.85 29.56 6.92
CA ARG A 285 -4.54 30.08 6.50
C ARG A 285 -3.49 28.99 6.41
N GLU A 286 -2.52 29.19 5.53
CA GLU A 286 -1.42 28.24 5.30
C GLU A 286 -0.56 28.02 6.56
N GLU A 287 -0.21 29.10 7.25
CA GLU A 287 0.64 29.08 8.45
C GLU A 287 -0.01 28.41 9.67
N ASP A 288 -1.33 28.30 9.69
CA ASP A 288 -2.07 27.66 10.78
C ASP A 288 -1.87 26.13 10.85
N LEU A 289 -1.27 25.52 9.80
CA LEU A 289 -0.86 24.11 9.84
C LEU A 289 -0.02 23.81 11.09
N LYS A 290 0.90 24.72 11.45
CA LYS A 290 1.74 24.56 12.64
C LYS A 290 0.89 24.40 13.91
N GLN A 291 -0.02 25.31 14.14
CA GLN A 291 -0.90 25.31 15.31
C GLN A 291 -1.83 24.08 15.29
N ALA A 292 -2.39 23.75 14.14
CA ALA A 292 -3.28 22.61 13.98
C ALA A 292 -2.59 21.29 14.37
N VAL A 293 -1.38 21.04 13.89
CA VAL A 293 -0.63 19.81 14.22
C VAL A 293 -0.24 19.77 15.71
N ASP A 294 0.12 20.94 16.30
CA ASP A 294 0.41 21.00 17.74
C ASP A 294 -0.83 20.76 18.61
N ILE A 295 -2.04 21.09 18.13
CA ILE A 295 -3.34 20.75 18.74
C ILE A 295 -3.64 19.23 18.58
N ILE A 296 -3.40 18.68 17.40
CA ILE A 296 -3.68 17.26 17.10
C ILE A 296 -2.86 16.33 18.00
N ARG A 297 -1.58 16.65 18.25
CA ARG A 297 -0.68 15.77 19.01
C ARG A 297 -1.23 15.33 20.38
N PRO A 298 -1.58 16.22 21.33
CA PRO A 298 -2.11 15.80 22.61
C PRO A 298 -3.45 15.07 22.50
N LEU A 299 -4.32 15.49 21.58
CA LEU A 299 -5.61 14.84 21.35
C LEU A 299 -5.44 13.41 20.80
N ARG A 300 -4.39 13.17 20.01
CA ARG A 300 -4.05 11.84 19.51
C ARG A 300 -3.42 10.97 20.58
N LEU A 301 -2.50 11.51 21.38
CA LEU A 301 -1.83 10.78 22.45
C LEU A 301 -2.77 10.37 23.59
N ASN A 302 -3.77 11.16 23.91
CA ASN A 302 -4.77 10.85 24.94
C ASN A 302 -6.02 10.13 24.39
N MET A 303 -5.99 9.71 23.12
CA MET A 303 -7.08 8.97 22.45
C MET A 303 -8.40 9.77 22.27
N ALA A 304 -8.38 11.10 22.44
CA ALA A 304 -9.56 11.91 22.09
C ALA A 304 -9.81 11.87 20.56
N LEU A 305 -8.76 11.82 19.77
CA LEU A 305 -8.83 11.46 18.35
C LEU A 305 -8.64 9.95 18.22
N GLN A 306 -9.73 9.22 18.02
CA GLN A 306 -9.76 7.77 18.04
C GLN A 306 -9.25 7.12 16.75
N ASN A 307 -9.60 7.69 15.60
CA ASN A 307 -9.24 7.18 14.28
C ASN A 307 -7.84 7.66 13.82
N VAL A 308 -7.44 7.28 12.62
CA VAL A 308 -6.29 7.83 11.91
C VAL A 308 -6.76 9.06 11.11
N PRO A 309 -6.68 10.28 11.68
CA PRO A 309 -7.20 11.47 11.01
C PRO A 309 -6.23 11.99 9.97
N THR A 310 -6.75 12.80 9.05
CA THR A 310 -5.95 13.46 8.02
C THR A 310 -6.12 14.98 8.06
N ILE A 311 -5.02 15.71 7.81
CA ILE A 311 -5.06 17.14 7.54
C ILE A 311 -4.60 17.35 6.10
N ARG A 312 -5.52 17.78 5.24
CA ARG A 312 -5.36 17.79 3.77
C ARG A 312 -5.16 19.21 3.26
N HIS A 313 -4.22 19.36 2.35
CA HIS A 313 -4.05 20.60 1.60
C HIS A 313 -5.22 20.82 0.65
N ILE A 314 -5.61 22.07 0.42
CA ILE A 314 -6.75 22.44 -0.42
C ILE A 314 -6.70 21.82 -1.82
N LEU A 315 -5.51 21.68 -2.44
CA LEU A 315 -5.42 21.10 -3.78
C LEU A 315 -5.72 19.61 -3.81
N LEU A 316 -5.50 18.87 -2.72
CA LEU A 316 -5.91 17.47 -2.69
C LEU A 316 -7.44 17.35 -2.69
N ASP A 317 -8.11 18.18 -1.92
CA ASP A 317 -9.58 18.22 -1.90
C ASP A 317 -10.16 18.72 -3.23
N ALA A 318 -9.55 19.76 -3.81
CA ALA A 318 -9.95 20.26 -5.12
C ALA A 318 -9.78 19.20 -6.22
N ALA A 319 -8.70 18.42 -6.18
CA ALA A 319 -8.42 17.38 -7.16
C ALA A 319 -9.38 16.18 -7.05
N VAL A 320 -9.90 15.88 -5.85
CA VAL A 320 -11.00 14.91 -5.68
C VAL A 320 -12.31 15.42 -6.28
N MET A 321 -12.53 16.74 -6.23
CA MET A 321 -13.77 17.37 -6.68
C MET A 321 -13.80 17.70 -8.17
N GLY A 322 -12.63 17.83 -8.83
CA GLY A 322 -12.54 18.15 -10.24
C GLY A 322 -11.11 18.25 -10.76
N SER A 323 -10.96 18.38 -12.07
CA SER A 323 -9.65 18.52 -12.72
C SER A 323 -9.14 19.96 -12.66
N LYS A 324 -7.83 20.18 -12.82
CA LYS A 324 -7.18 21.52 -12.80
C LYS A 324 -7.86 22.52 -13.73
N LYS A 325 -8.23 22.07 -14.93
CA LYS A 325 -8.89 22.93 -15.95
C LYS A 325 -10.25 23.49 -15.54
N GLU A 326 -10.91 22.90 -14.54
CA GLU A 326 -12.19 23.38 -14.02
C GLU A 326 -12.01 24.56 -13.05
N TYR A 327 -10.81 24.74 -12.51
CA TYR A 327 -10.47 25.81 -11.59
C TYR A 327 -9.68 26.93 -12.25
N THR A 328 -8.86 26.64 -13.25
CA THR A 328 -7.95 27.60 -13.87
C THR A 328 -7.54 27.19 -15.28
N THR A 329 -7.09 28.16 -16.06
CA THR A 329 -6.45 27.95 -17.37
C THR A 329 -4.91 27.88 -17.28
N LYS A 330 -4.33 28.09 -16.08
CA LYS A 330 -2.88 28.07 -15.85
C LYS A 330 -2.34 26.65 -16.02
N THR A 331 -1.19 26.53 -16.64
CA THR A 331 -0.45 25.27 -16.79
C THR A 331 0.65 25.13 -15.75
N GLU A 332 1.22 26.22 -15.29
CA GLU A 332 2.22 26.31 -14.21
C GLU A 332 1.61 25.95 -12.84
N PRO A 333 2.45 25.67 -11.84
CA PRO A 333 2.01 25.44 -10.47
C PRO A 333 1.21 26.61 -9.91
N LEU A 334 0.14 26.30 -9.16
CA LEU A 334 -0.78 27.30 -8.63
C LEU A 334 -0.15 28.07 -7.47
N GLY A 335 -0.30 29.40 -7.52
CA GLY A 335 0.15 30.33 -6.48
C GLY A 335 -0.90 30.58 -5.40
N GLU A 336 -0.54 31.44 -4.42
CA GLU A 336 -1.36 31.72 -3.24
C GLU A 336 -2.76 32.25 -3.58
N GLU A 337 -2.85 33.16 -4.59
CA GLU A 337 -4.13 33.70 -5.02
C GLU A 337 -5.06 32.62 -5.56
N ASP A 338 -4.54 31.73 -6.42
CA ASP A 338 -5.31 30.61 -6.99
C ASP A 338 -5.82 29.69 -5.88
N LEU A 339 -4.96 29.36 -4.91
CA LEU A 339 -5.32 28.49 -3.79
C LEU A 339 -6.41 29.10 -2.91
N ASN A 340 -6.35 30.42 -2.67
CA ASN A 340 -7.37 31.14 -1.91
C ASN A 340 -8.72 31.22 -2.66
N GLU A 341 -8.69 31.39 -3.98
CA GLU A 341 -9.90 31.36 -4.79
C GLU A 341 -10.56 29.97 -4.81
N ILE A 342 -9.75 28.93 -4.94
CA ILE A 342 -10.23 27.52 -4.89
C ILE A 342 -10.85 27.24 -3.51
N ALA A 343 -10.17 27.61 -2.42
CA ALA A 343 -10.68 27.42 -1.06
C ALA A 343 -12.02 28.12 -0.86
N LYS A 344 -12.14 29.37 -1.31
CA LYS A 344 -13.39 30.15 -1.26
C LYS A 344 -14.51 29.50 -2.09
N ARG A 345 -14.19 29.06 -3.32
CA ARG A 345 -15.15 28.41 -4.22
C ARG A 345 -15.70 27.11 -3.62
N LEU A 346 -14.83 26.31 -3.00
CA LEU A 346 -15.20 25.04 -2.39
C LEU A 346 -15.73 25.18 -0.96
N LYS A 347 -15.69 26.38 -0.36
CA LYS A 347 -16.00 26.64 1.06
C LYS A 347 -15.17 25.78 2.01
N LEU A 348 -13.88 25.63 1.70
CA LEU A 348 -12.88 24.90 2.46
C LEU A 348 -11.79 25.83 2.99
N GLY A 349 -10.94 25.32 3.90
CA GLY A 349 -9.73 26.00 4.35
C GLY A 349 -8.54 25.74 3.43
N ARG A 350 -7.42 26.40 3.68
CA ARG A 350 -6.13 26.05 3.08
C ARG A 350 -5.68 24.66 3.54
N TRP A 351 -6.08 24.32 4.76
CA TRP A 351 -5.99 22.98 5.33
C TRP A 351 -7.34 22.51 5.83
N ASN A 352 -7.61 21.23 5.67
CA ASN A 352 -8.88 20.61 6.00
C ASN A 352 -8.63 19.35 6.83
N PHE A 353 -9.06 19.38 8.09
CA PHE A 353 -8.87 18.28 9.02
C PHE A 353 -10.11 17.40 9.05
N TYR A 354 -9.97 16.14 8.70
CA TYR A 354 -11.02 15.14 8.69
C TYR A 354 -10.81 14.15 9.82
N GLY A 355 -11.79 14.05 10.70
CA GLY A 355 -11.81 13.13 11.83
C GLY A 355 -13.16 12.47 12.01
N ALA A 356 -13.20 11.49 12.93
CA ALA A 356 -14.42 10.79 13.27
C ALA A 356 -14.46 10.40 14.75
N LEU A 357 -15.68 10.28 15.26
CA LEU A 357 -16.03 9.91 16.62
C LEU A 357 -16.73 8.56 16.61
N TYR A 358 -16.34 7.68 17.51
CA TYR A 358 -16.87 6.32 17.62
C TYR A 358 -17.39 6.06 19.03
N GLY A 359 -18.46 5.29 19.12
CA GLY A 359 -19.08 4.91 20.38
C GLY A 359 -20.44 5.54 20.61
N PRO A 360 -21.07 5.25 21.78
CA PRO A 360 -22.36 5.82 22.17
C PRO A 360 -22.37 7.34 22.18
N GLU A 361 -23.53 7.94 21.93
CA GLU A 361 -23.69 9.40 21.80
C GLU A 361 -23.07 10.21 22.96
N PRO A 362 -23.26 9.87 24.26
CA PRO A 362 -22.64 10.65 25.33
C PRO A 362 -21.11 10.72 25.25
N ILE A 363 -20.46 9.61 24.85
CA ILE A 363 -18.99 9.57 24.67
C ILE A 363 -18.59 10.45 23.48
N ARG A 364 -19.27 10.31 22.35
CA ARG A 364 -19.00 11.13 21.16
C ARG A 364 -19.17 12.63 21.44
N ASN A 365 -20.21 13.02 22.17
CA ASN A 365 -20.46 14.41 22.54
C ASN A 365 -19.36 14.98 23.45
N ALA A 366 -18.86 14.20 24.41
CA ALA A 366 -17.75 14.62 25.28
C ALA A 366 -16.45 14.80 24.49
N LEU A 367 -16.12 13.84 23.63
CA LEU A 367 -14.94 13.93 22.76
C LEU A 367 -15.04 15.11 21.78
N TRP A 368 -16.21 15.31 21.18
CA TRP A 368 -16.45 16.42 20.28
C TRP A 368 -16.27 17.79 20.96
N ALA A 369 -16.78 17.93 22.17
CA ALA A 369 -16.60 19.17 22.94
C ALA A 369 -15.12 19.52 23.13
N ALA A 370 -14.31 18.52 23.53
CA ALA A 370 -12.87 18.72 23.73
C ALA A 370 -12.14 19.05 22.42
N ILE A 371 -12.47 18.35 21.31
CA ILE A 371 -11.88 18.58 20.00
C ILE A 371 -12.24 19.98 19.48
N LYS A 372 -13.53 20.35 19.57
CA LYS A 372 -14.01 21.65 19.12
C LYS A 372 -13.38 22.79 19.91
N GLU A 373 -13.30 22.67 21.24
CA GLU A 373 -12.64 23.64 22.10
C GLU A 373 -11.18 23.85 21.66
N ALA A 374 -10.42 22.76 21.49
CA ALA A 374 -9.02 22.84 21.10
C ALA A 374 -8.80 23.52 19.74
N PHE A 375 -9.55 23.12 18.71
CA PHE A 375 -9.44 23.72 17.38
C PHE A 375 -10.01 25.14 17.29
N SER A 376 -10.89 25.56 18.20
CA SER A 376 -11.41 26.94 18.29
C SER A 376 -10.31 27.96 18.62
N ALA A 377 -9.15 27.51 19.10
CA ALA A 377 -7.96 28.35 19.28
C ALA A 377 -7.35 28.83 17.95
N ILE A 378 -7.72 28.24 16.80
CA ILE A 378 -7.27 28.66 15.48
C ILE A 378 -8.24 29.73 14.96
N PRO A 379 -7.79 30.97 14.70
CA PRO A 379 -8.68 32.03 14.23
C PRO A 379 -9.35 31.70 12.89
N GLY A 380 -10.67 31.73 12.86
CA GLY A 380 -11.46 31.45 11.65
C GLY A 380 -11.66 29.96 11.33
N ALA A 381 -11.26 29.04 12.19
CA ALA A 381 -11.59 27.64 12.05
C ALA A 381 -13.13 27.44 12.07
N GLN A 382 -13.62 26.61 11.14
CA GLN A 382 -15.05 26.28 11.05
C GLN A 382 -15.23 24.76 11.16
N PHE A 383 -16.40 24.36 11.61
CA PHE A 383 -16.72 22.97 11.97
C PHE A 383 -17.96 22.51 11.22
N PHE A 384 -17.87 21.35 10.58
CA PHE A 384 -18.95 20.80 9.76
C PHE A 384 -19.16 19.32 10.07
N PHE A 385 -20.41 18.91 10.06
CA PHE A 385 -20.80 17.52 9.97
C PHE A 385 -21.23 17.20 8.52
N PRO A 386 -21.36 15.91 8.13
CA PRO A 386 -21.76 15.55 6.77
C PRO A 386 -23.06 16.22 6.32
N GLU A 387 -24.04 16.36 7.20
CA GLU A 387 -25.33 17.01 6.94
C GLU A 387 -25.21 18.51 6.58
N ASP A 388 -24.14 19.16 7.01
CA ASP A 388 -23.85 20.59 6.72
C ASP A 388 -23.21 20.79 5.33
N THR A 389 -22.89 19.69 4.61
CA THR A 389 -22.13 19.72 3.37
C THR A 389 -22.88 19.10 2.20
N PRO A 390 -22.57 19.51 0.94
CA PRO A 390 -23.15 18.87 -0.24
C PRO A 390 -22.91 17.35 -0.30
N GLU A 391 -23.82 16.62 -0.93
CA GLU A 391 -23.73 15.16 -1.08
C GLU A 391 -22.45 14.68 -1.76
N ASN A 392 -21.91 15.45 -2.69
CA ASN A 392 -20.67 15.16 -3.40
C ASN A 392 -19.41 15.76 -2.72
N SER A 393 -19.50 16.25 -1.49
CA SER A 393 -18.35 16.83 -0.79
C SER A 393 -17.31 15.77 -0.39
N VAL A 394 -16.06 16.22 -0.21
CA VAL A 394 -14.98 15.36 0.30
C VAL A 394 -15.34 14.78 1.66
N LEU A 395 -16.00 15.53 2.55
CA LEU A 395 -16.44 15.02 3.85
C LEU A 395 -17.39 13.81 3.70
N ARG A 396 -18.31 13.82 2.72
CA ARG A 396 -19.22 12.70 2.45
C ARG A 396 -18.47 11.46 1.96
N ILE A 397 -17.41 11.64 1.17
CA ILE A 397 -16.53 10.56 0.73
C ILE A 397 -15.76 10.00 1.93
N ARG A 398 -15.12 10.87 2.71
CA ARG A 398 -14.36 10.51 3.92
C ARG A 398 -15.24 9.87 5.00
N HIS A 399 -16.49 10.30 5.10
CA HIS A 399 -17.48 9.68 5.99
C HIS A 399 -17.56 8.15 5.79
N LYS A 400 -17.65 7.70 4.54
CA LYS A 400 -17.68 6.28 4.21
C LYS A 400 -16.38 5.58 4.62
N THR A 401 -15.24 6.14 4.21
CA THR A 401 -13.92 5.53 4.47
C THR A 401 -13.62 5.41 5.96
N MET A 402 -13.94 6.45 6.75
CA MET A 402 -13.77 6.42 8.21
C MET A 402 -14.80 5.53 8.93
N GLN A 403 -15.82 5.04 8.22
CA GLN A 403 -16.79 4.03 8.69
C GLN A 403 -16.42 2.61 8.23
N GLY A 404 -15.29 2.44 7.54
CA GLY A 404 -14.87 1.16 6.98
C GLY A 404 -15.67 0.73 5.75
N ILE A 405 -16.29 1.69 5.04
CA ILE A 405 -17.00 1.44 3.77
C ILE A 405 -16.05 1.76 2.62
N PRO A 406 -15.63 0.75 1.82
CA PRO A 406 -14.72 0.95 0.71
C PRO A 406 -15.30 1.87 -0.38
N THR A 407 -14.45 2.68 -0.99
CA THR A 407 -14.81 3.57 -2.10
C THR A 407 -13.63 3.71 -3.07
N TYR A 408 -13.91 4.25 -4.26
CA TYR A 408 -12.90 4.64 -5.26
C TYR A 408 -12.91 6.16 -5.49
N ASP A 409 -13.82 6.89 -4.84
CA ASP A 409 -14.03 8.31 -5.12
C ASP A 409 -12.83 9.19 -4.79
N GLU A 410 -12.03 8.80 -3.80
CA GLU A 410 -10.78 9.50 -3.44
C GLU A 410 -9.76 9.52 -4.57
N LEU A 411 -9.73 8.51 -5.43
CA LEU A 411 -8.74 8.39 -6.50
C LEU A 411 -8.96 9.37 -7.66
N LYS A 412 -10.07 10.09 -7.70
CA LYS A 412 -10.34 11.13 -8.71
C LYS A 412 -9.26 12.20 -8.77
N TRP A 413 -8.49 12.42 -7.69
CA TRP A 413 -7.38 13.35 -7.68
C TRP A 413 -6.27 13.03 -8.71
N ILE A 414 -6.17 11.79 -9.18
CA ILE A 414 -5.23 11.41 -10.25
C ILE A 414 -5.57 12.14 -11.54
N ASP A 415 -6.85 12.41 -11.79
CA ASP A 415 -7.36 13.13 -12.96
C ASP A 415 -7.20 14.65 -12.87
N TRP A 416 -6.44 15.14 -11.87
CA TRP A 416 -6.06 16.57 -11.79
C TRP A 416 -5.41 17.05 -13.08
N LEU A 417 -4.57 16.22 -13.69
CA LEU A 417 -4.01 16.45 -15.02
C LEU A 417 -4.57 15.45 -16.04
N PRO A 418 -4.65 15.81 -17.33
CA PRO A 418 -5.04 14.86 -18.38
C PRO A 418 -4.02 13.70 -18.46
N ASN A 419 -4.50 12.49 -18.71
CA ASN A 419 -3.71 11.24 -18.65
C ASN A 419 -2.93 11.11 -17.33
N GLY A 420 -3.57 11.45 -16.22
CA GLY A 420 -2.94 11.52 -14.92
C GLY A 420 -2.31 10.19 -14.50
N ALA A 421 -1.14 10.30 -13.94
CA ALA A 421 -0.43 9.27 -13.22
C ALA A 421 0.18 9.88 -11.96
N HIS A 422 0.61 9.06 -11.04
CA HIS A 422 1.16 9.57 -9.80
C HIS A 422 2.27 8.71 -9.23
N LEU A 423 3.05 9.33 -8.36
CA LEU A 423 3.94 8.69 -7.40
C LEU A 423 3.57 9.18 -6.02
N PHE A 424 3.79 8.35 -5.03
CA PHE A 424 3.73 8.76 -3.64
C PHE A 424 5.15 8.98 -3.09
N PHE A 425 5.30 10.06 -2.32
CA PHE A 425 6.44 10.30 -1.45
C PHE A 425 5.92 10.53 -0.04
N SER A 426 6.37 9.75 0.95
CA SER A 426 5.73 9.69 2.27
C SER A 426 6.76 9.65 3.40
N PRO A 427 7.49 10.76 3.66
CA PRO A 427 8.44 10.83 4.75
C PRO A 427 7.72 10.85 6.10
N ILE A 428 8.34 10.20 7.09
CA ILE A 428 7.84 10.13 8.45
C ILE A 428 8.46 11.25 9.29
N ALA A 429 7.62 11.93 10.08
CA ALA A 429 8.06 12.92 11.06
C ALA A 429 7.30 12.77 12.39
N PRO A 430 7.81 13.33 13.49
CA PRO A 430 7.04 13.43 14.73
C PRO A 430 5.81 14.35 14.53
N VAL A 431 4.73 14.11 15.27
CA VAL A 431 3.54 14.97 15.22
C VAL A 431 3.87 16.31 15.90
N GLN A 432 4.60 17.18 15.19
CA GLN A 432 5.01 18.50 15.64
C GLN A 432 4.77 19.52 14.54
N GLY A 433 4.17 20.65 14.90
CA GLY A 433 3.82 21.69 13.94
C GLY A 433 5.02 22.28 13.19
N LYS A 434 6.20 22.37 13.84
CA LYS A 434 7.43 22.83 13.18
C LYS A 434 7.87 21.88 12.06
N ASP A 435 7.82 20.55 12.32
CA ASP A 435 8.21 19.54 11.33
C ASP A 435 7.20 19.50 10.17
N ALA A 436 5.90 19.63 10.46
CA ALA A 436 4.87 19.69 9.43
C ALA A 436 5.08 20.86 8.48
N MET A 437 5.32 22.07 9.04
CA MET A 437 5.59 23.28 8.23
C MET A 437 6.86 23.16 7.42
N GLU A 438 7.92 22.59 7.99
CA GLU A 438 9.20 22.45 7.30
C GLU A 438 9.10 21.40 6.17
N GLN A 439 8.46 20.24 6.42
CA GLN A 439 8.19 19.25 5.37
C GLN A 439 7.35 19.85 4.25
N TYR A 440 6.28 20.57 4.59
CA TYR A 440 5.45 21.24 3.60
C TYR A 440 6.24 22.25 2.77
N ALA A 441 7.05 23.11 3.40
CA ALA A 441 7.85 24.11 2.70
C ALA A 441 8.85 23.48 1.72
N VAL A 442 9.56 22.42 2.15
CA VAL A 442 10.51 21.68 1.29
C VAL A 442 9.79 21.04 0.12
N THR A 443 8.72 20.30 0.38
CA THR A 443 8.03 19.53 -0.66
C THR A 443 7.31 20.44 -1.66
N LYS A 444 6.61 21.50 -1.19
CA LYS A 444 5.98 22.50 -2.05
C LYS A 444 6.99 23.18 -2.97
N LYS A 445 8.13 23.61 -2.41
CA LYS A 445 9.21 24.23 -3.19
C LYS A 445 9.67 23.30 -4.32
N ARG A 446 9.96 22.04 -4.02
CA ARG A 446 10.45 21.07 -5.02
C ARG A 446 9.40 20.72 -6.06
N CYS A 447 8.12 20.60 -5.67
CA CYS A 447 7.03 20.43 -6.63
C CYS A 447 6.98 21.59 -7.62
N HIS A 448 7.06 22.85 -7.14
CA HIS A 448 7.06 24.04 -7.99
C HIS A 448 8.30 24.11 -8.90
N GLU A 449 9.49 23.77 -8.41
CA GLU A 449 10.71 23.66 -9.23
C GLU A 449 10.57 22.60 -10.34
N ALA A 450 9.86 21.51 -10.07
CA ALA A 450 9.50 20.51 -11.08
C ALA A 450 8.41 20.99 -12.06
N GLY A 451 7.77 22.14 -11.81
CA GLY A 451 6.62 22.62 -12.58
C GLY A 451 5.34 21.83 -12.31
N LEU A 452 5.22 21.20 -11.13
CA LEU A 452 4.07 20.41 -10.70
C LEU A 452 3.40 21.07 -9.48
N ASP A 453 2.08 20.92 -9.38
CA ASP A 453 1.34 21.39 -8.20
C ASP A 453 1.71 20.54 -6.96
N PHE A 454 1.75 21.20 -5.78
CA PHE A 454 1.81 20.46 -4.52
C PHE A 454 0.42 19.94 -4.17
N ILE A 455 0.25 18.62 -4.19
CA ILE A 455 -0.96 17.92 -3.75
C ILE A 455 -0.55 16.99 -2.61
N GLY A 456 -1.12 17.16 -1.41
CA GLY A 456 -0.66 16.36 -0.28
C GLY A 456 -1.54 16.45 0.96
N THR A 457 -1.22 15.58 1.91
CA THR A 457 -1.89 15.45 3.20
C THR A 457 -0.90 14.98 4.26
N PHE A 458 -1.22 15.24 5.53
CA PHE A 458 -0.62 14.56 6.67
C PHE A 458 -1.62 13.56 7.23
N THR A 459 -1.25 12.29 7.23
CA THR A 459 -1.98 11.22 7.90
C THR A 459 -1.35 11.02 9.27
N ILE A 460 -2.14 11.14 10.33
CA ILE A 460 -1.63 11.20 11.70
C ILE A 460 -1.78 9.84 12.39
N GLY A 461 -0.66 9.18 12.61
CA GLY A 461 -0.57 7.98 13.45
C GLY A 461 -0.65 8.31 14.94
N MET A 462 -0.17 7.41 15.78
CA MET A 462 -0.20 7.61 17.24
C MET A 462 0.86 8.62 17.72
N ARG A 463 2.04 8.61 17.11
CA ARG A 463 3.20 9.46 17.49
C ARG A 463 3.90 10.07 16.29
N GLU A 464 3.63 9.56 15.13
CA GLU A 464 4.20 9.95 13.85
C GLU A 464 3.15 10.56 12.94
N MET A 465 3.59 11.32 11.98
CA MET A 465 2.79 11.74 10.83
C MET A 465 3.45 11.30 9.53
N HIS A 466 2.62 10.83 8.62
CA HIS A 466 3.00 10.50 7.26
C HIS A 466 2.64 11.69 6.37
N HIS A 467 3.65 12.39 5.87
CA HIS A 467 3.43 13.47 4.91
C HIS A 467 3.29 12.88 3.51
N ILE A 468 2.08 12.55 3.11
CA ILE A 468 1.82 11.93 1.81
C ILE A 468 1.76 13.02 0.74
N VAL A 469 2.80 13.10 -0.09
CA VAL A 469 2.88 13.97 -1.27
C VAL A 469 2.48 13.16 -2.50
N CYS A 470 1.40 13.58 -3.16
CA CYS A 470 0.91 12.98 -4.39
C CYS A 470 1.54 13.71 -5.57
N ILE A 471 2.59 13.13 -6.14
CA ILE A 471 3.27 13.69 -7.32
C ILE A 471 2.45 13.31 -8.55
N VAL A 472 1.56 14.21 -8.99
CA VAL A 472 0.69 14.00 -10.16
C VAL A 472 1.36 14.55 -11.41
N PHE A 473 1.40 13.74 -12.46
CA PHE A 473 1.99 14.11 -13.76
C PHE A 473 1.21 13.48 -14.92
N ASN A 474 1.38 14.05 -16.12
CA ASN A 474 0.81 13.47 -17.34
C ASN A 474 1.75 12.35 -17.84
N LYS A 475 1.30 11.08 -17.79
CA LYS A 475 2.11 9.92 -18.20
C LYS A 475 2.46 9.87 -19.70
N LYS A 476 1.75 10.65 -20.54
CA LYS A 476 2.07 10.80 -21.98
C LYS A 476 3.04 11.94 -22.27
N ASP A 477 3.36 12.76 -21.27
CA ASP A 477 4.34 13.85 -21.38
C ASP A 477 5.71 13.40 -20.85
N THR A 478 6.65 13.15 -21.76
CA THR A 478 8.00 12.67 -21.43
C THR A 478 8.75 13.64 -20.51
N GLU A 479 8.58 14.95 -20.67
CA GLU A 479 9.25 15.93 -19.82
C GLU A 479 8.66 15.97 -18.42
N GLN A 480 7.34 15.84 -18.28
CA GLN A 480 6.72 15.71 -16.95
C GLN A 480 7.14 14.41 -16.25
N LYS A 481 7.27 13.29 -16.98
CA LYS A 481 7.81 12.04 -16.41
C LYS A 481 9.23 12.21 -15.87
N LYS A 482 10.13 12.87 -16.64
CA LYS A 482 11.49 13.17 -16.18
C LYS A 482 11.50 14.07 -14.95
N LYS A 483 10.63 15.09 -14.91
CA LYS A 483 10.47 15.99 -13.78
C LYS A 483 9.93 15.27 -12.55
N ALA A 484 8.93 14.39 -12.69
CA ALA A 484 8.40 13.57 -11.60
C ALA A 484 9.48 12.63 -11.04
N HIS A 485 10.27 12.00 -11.90
CA HIS A 485 11.40 11.15 -11.49
C HIS A 485 12.49 11.96 -10.76
N TRP A 486 12.87 13.14 -11.30
CA TRP A 486 13.79 14.05 -10.62
C TRP A 486 13.25 14.48 -9.25
N LEU A 487 11.96 14.83 -9.19
CA LEU A 487 11.31 15.31 -7.98
C LEU A 487 11.34 14.28 -6.85
N ILE A 488 10.92 13.05 -7.11
CA ILE A 488 10.91 12.01 -6.06
C ILE A 488 12.34 11.74 -5.55
N LYS A 489 13.34 11.68 -6.43
CA LYS A 489 14.74 11.47 -6.03
C LYS A 489 15.29 12.62 -5.18
N THR A 490 14.96 13.86 -5.55
CA THR A 490 15.38 15.05 -4.80
C THR A 490 14.70 15.12 -3.43
N LEU A 491 13.41 14.80 -3.36
CA LEU A 491 12.66 14.79 -2.10
C LEU A 491 13.21 13.73 -1.12
N ILE A 492 13.60 12.56 -1.62
CA ILE A 492 14.23 11.51 -0.81
C ILE A 492 15.50 12.06 -0.14
N ASP A 493 16.39 12.68 -0.91
CA ASP A 493 17.65 13.19 -0.39
C ASP A 493 17.45 14.38 0.58
N ASP A 494 16.60 15.33 0.20
CA ASP A 494 16.31 16.53 1.03
C ASP A 494 15.68 16.16 2.39
N CYS A 495 14.73 15.21 2.40
CA CYS A 495 14.06 14.78 3.63
C CYS A 495 14.98 13.90 4.48
N ALA A 496 15.73 12.98 3.87
CA ALA A 496 16.71 12.16 4.59
C ALA A 496 17.78 13.01 5.27
N ALA A 497 18.26 14.08 4.64
CA ALA A 497 19.21 15.02 5.23
C ALA A 497 18.68 15.74 6.49
N LYS A 498 17.34 15.77 6.66
CA LYS A 498 16.65 16.32 7.84
C LYS A 498 16.23 15.26 8.86
N GLY A 499 16.56 13.99 8.62
CA GLY A 499 16.20 12.87 9.48
C GLY A 499 14.77 12.34 9.25
N TRP A 500 14.12 12.71 8.18
CA TRP A 500 12.79 12.22 7.80
C TRP A 500 12.94 11.11 6.76
N GLY A 501 12.86 9.85 7.20
CA GLY A 501 12.94 8.69 6.33
C GLY A 501 11.61 8.37 5.67
N GLU A 502 11.65 7.91 4.43
CA GLU A 502 10.47 7.39 3.75
C GLU A 502 10.21 5.94 4.18
N TYR A 503 8.94 5.59 4.41
CA TYR A 503 8.57 4.25 4.87
C TYR A 503 8.11 3.31 3.75
N ARG A 504 7.69 3.85 2.60
CA ARG A 504 7.18 3.09 1.45
C ARG A 504 7.41 3.87 0.17
N THR A 505 7.92 3.22 -0.89
CA THR A 505 8.29 3.94 -2.10
C THR A 505 8.03 3.15 -3.38
N HIS A 506 8.11 3.86 -4.52
CA HIS A 506 8.06 3.27 -5.86
C HIS A 506 9.28 2.37 -6.10
N LEU A 507 9.06 1.25 -6.81
CA LEU A 507 10.10 0.24 -7.06
C LEU A 507 11.37 0.80 -7.72
N ALA A 508 11.26 1.87 -8.52
CA ALA A 508 12.39 2.51 -9.20
C ALA A 508 13.42 3.16 -8.26
N VAL A 509 13.01 3.57 -7.05
CA VAL A 509 13.86 4.30 -6.09
C VAL A 509 14.11 3.54 -4.79
N MET A 510 13.78 2.26 -4.72
CA MET A 510 13.98 1.43 -3.51
C MET A 510 15.43 1.40 -3.06
N ASP A 511 16.41 1.38 -3.98
CA ASP A 511 17.84 1.38 -3.62
C ASP A 511 18.28 2.71 -3.02
N GLN A 512 17.75 3.83 -3.52
CA GLN A 512 18.03 5.15 -2.99
C GLN A 512 17.47 5.28 -1.57
N ILE A 513 16.22 4.85 -1.35
CA ILE A 513 15.62 4.85 -0.01
C ILE A 513 16.41 3.98 0.95
N MET A 514 16.71 2.73 0.59
CA MET A 514 17.51 1.86 1.46
C MET A 514 18.88 2.46 1.76
N GLY A 515 19.47 3.19 0.80
CA GLY A 515 20.73 3.91 0.98
C GLY A 515 20.68 5.03 2.02
N THR A 516 19.49 5.58 2.34
CA THR A 516 19.34 6.59 3.39
C THR A 516 19.35 6.00 4.79
N TYR A 517 19.08 4.71 4.97
CA TYR A 517 19.13 3.98 6.24
C TYR A 517 20.56 3.48 6.54
N ASN A 518 21.51 4.41 6.52
CA ASN A 518 22.96 4.12 6.48
C ASN A 518 23.69 4.26 7.84
N TRP A 519 22.96 4.38 8.95
CA TRP A 519 23.56 4.45 10.27
C TRP A 519 24.53 3.27 10.51
N ASN A 520 25.66 3.54 11.16
CA ASN A 520 26.70 2.56 11.46
C ASN A 520 27.16 1.79 10.19
N ASP A 521 27.55 2.53 9.16
CA ASP A 521 28.05 1.99 7.89
C ASP A 521 27.06 1.02 7.21
N GLY A 522 25.76 1.33 7.28
CA GLY A 522 24.69 0.55 6.64
C GLY A 522 24.46 -0.81 7.29
N ALA A 523 24.65 -0.93 8.59
CA ALA A 523 24.45 -2.18 9.36
C ALA A 523 23.06 -2.79 9.13
N PHE A 524 22.04 -1.95 8.97
CA PHE A 524 20.69 -2.40 8.70
C PHE A 524 20.58 -3.17 7.36
N LEU A 525 21.13 -2.62 6.28
CA LEU A 525 21.13 -3.30 4.98
C LEU A 525 22.00 -4.56 5.02
N LYS A 526 23.18 -4.50 5.65
CA LYS A 526 24.08 -5.66 5.79
C LYS A 526 23.40 -6.82 6.51
N PHE A 527 22.63 -6.54 7.56
CA PHE A 527 21.87 -7.55 8.27
C PHE A 527 20.78 -8.18 7.36
N ASN A 528 20.01 -7.36 6.63
CA ASN A 528 18.99 -7.86 5.71
C ASN A 528 19.60 -8.70 4.57
N GLU A 529 20.76 -8.31 4.03
CA GLU A 529 21.47 -9.09 3.01
C GLU A 529 22.03 -10.40 3.57
N LEU A 530 22.52 -10.42 4.81
CA LEU A 530 22.94 -11.65 5.48
C LEU A 530 21.76 -12.63 5.59
N LEU A 531 20.62 -12.16 6.10
CA LEU A 531 19.41 -12.96 6.22
C LEU A 531 18.93 -13.45 4.85
N LYS A 532 18.88 -12.54 3.84
CA LYS A 532 18.50 -12.88 2.47
C LYS A 532 19.33 -14.02 1.91
N ASN A 533 20.66 -13.93 2.01
CA ASN A 533 21.55 -14.93 1.47
C ASN A 533 21.53 -16.27 2.25
N ALA A 534 21.11 -16.25 3.53
CA ALA A 534 20.94 -17.45 4.33
C ALA A 534 19.68 -18.23 3.95
N ILE A 535 18.54 -17.55 3.79
CA ILE A 535 17.24 -18.20 3.55
C ILE A 535 16.92 -18.38 2.06
N ASP A 536 17.54 -17.59 1.16
CA ASP A 536 17.37 -17.63 -0.29
C ASP A 536 18.73 -17.72 -1.00
N PRO A 537 19.44 -18.83 -0.84
CA PRO A 537 20.80 -18.99 -1.37
C PRO A 537 20.87 -18.92 -2.90
N ASN A 538 19.77 -19.20 -3.61
CA ASN A 538 19.67 -19.12 -5.06
C ASN A 538 19.19 -17.74 -5.56
N GLY A 539 18.76 -16.86 -4.66
CA GLY A 539 18.37 -15.48 -4.98
C GLY A 539 17.12 -15.39 -5.85
N ILE A 540 16.17 -16.31 -5.71
CA ILE A 540 14.98 -16.39 -6.55
C ILE A 540 13.85 -15.45 -6.11
N MET A 541 13.76 -15.15 -4.81
CA MET A 541 12.60 -14.45 -4.26
C MET A 541 12.74 -12.94 -4.39
N ALA A 542 11.97 -12.32 -5.29
CA ALA A 542 11.83 -10.88 -5.52
C ALA A 542 13.15 -10.09 -5.38
N PRO A 543 14.20 -10.39 -6.18
CA PRO A 543 15.50 -9.73 -6.02
C PRO A 543 15.37 -8.21 -6.12
N GLY A 544 15.97 -7.49 -5.16
CA GLY A 544 15.97 -6.03 -5.12
C GLY A 544 14.73 -5.39 -4.48
N LYS A 545 13.72 -6.16 -4.10
CA LYS A 545 12.59 -5.62 -3.32
C LYS A 545 13.13 -4.94 -2.06
N SER A 546 12.64 -3.70 -1.82
CA SER A 546 13.08 -2.84 -0.71
C SER A 546 14.60 -2.60 -0.65
N GLY A 547 15.30 -2.65 -1.80
CA GLY A 547 16.74 -2.45 -1.88
C GLY A 547 17.59 -3.61 -1.36
N VAL A 548 16.98 -4.77 -1.02
CA VAL A 548 17.71 -5.95 -0.52
C VAL A 548 18.04 -6.88 -1.69
N TRP A 549 19.32 -7.04 -1.99
CA TRP A 549 19.81 -7.81 -3.11
C TRP A 549 20.47 -9.11 -2.70
N PRO A 550 20.12 -10.26 -3.32
CA PRO A 550 20.91 -11.46 -3.17
C PRO A 550 22.30 -11.28 -3.78
N ARG A 551 23.30 -11.99 -3.24
CA ARG A 551 24.70 -11.91 -3.68
C ARG A 551 24.94 -12.25 -5.16
N GLN A 552 23.99 -12.97 -5.81
CA GLN A 552 24.05 -13.34 -7.22
C GLN A 552 23.85 -12.13 -8.16
N TYR A 553 23.28 -11.04 -7.68
CA TYR A 553 22.99 -9.84 -8.44
C TYR A 553 24.01 -8.75 -8.11
N LYS A 554 24.60 -8.15 -9.15
CA LYS A 554 25.48 -6.99 -8.97
C LYS A 554 24.64 -5.74 -8.87
N LYS A 555 24.67 -5.07 -7.72
CA LYS A 555 23.86 -3.86 -7.42
C LYS A 555 23.93 -2.79 -8.52
N ASN A 556 25.10 -2.58 -9.13
CA ASN A 556 25.30 -1.53 -10.13
C ASN A 556 24.60 -1.78 -11.48
N GLN A 557 24.15 -3.00 -11.75
CA GLN A 557 23.43 -3.35 -13.00
C GLN A 557 21.93 -2.97 -12.94
N TRP A 558 21.41 -2.66 -11.76
CA TRP A 558 19.98 -2.49 -11.50
C TRP A 558 19.65 -1.10 -10.95
N LYS A 559 20.62 -0.19 -10.92
CA LYS A 559 20.40 1.21 -10.58
C LYS A 559 19.81 1.93 -11.78
N LEU A 560 18.65 2.52 -11.58
CA LEU A 560 18.00 3.42 -12.54
C LEU A 560 18.60 4.82 -12.50
#